data_48ad09a1feec6f8f94ae9b02f1d70c1b
#
_entry.id   48ad09a1feec6f8f94ae9b02f1d70c1b
#
_cell.length_a   1.000
_cell.length_b   1.000
_cell.length_c   1.000
_cell.angle_alpha   90.00
_cell.angle_beta   90.00
_cell.angle_gamma   90.00
#
_symmetry.space_group_name_H-M   'P 1'
#
loop_
_entity.id
_entity.type
_entity.pdbx_description
1 polymer ?
#
loop_
_entity_poly.entity_id
_entity_poly.type
_entity_poly.pdbx_seq_one_letter_code
_entity_poly.pdbx_strand_id
1 'polypeptide(L)'
;MSYRAVNAIFAELPGAELVTYLGPTYLRYCGDSPVRGMRRTVRQVDLNYWRVYDIPLCGGPSFSTEEFDACRDVVVIGEQLAREAFGSAEAAIGKNYFVNFRPKRIVGVTKDVSSLFTFAYGELWMPYSTRDSGLGSEGLRGDFEAVALVKPGVGREELKRQIEQSLARFNEILVEYELE
;
A
#
# COMPACT_ATOMS: atom_id res chain seq x y z
N MET A 1 -1.18 -13.59 2.33
CA MET A 1 -1.60 -13.84 3.73
C MET A 1 -2.53 -12.72 4.18
N SER A 2 -3.31 -12.89 5.28
CA SER A 2 -4.04 -11.76 5.87
C SER A 2 -3.09 -10.70 6.42
N TYR A 3 -3.56 -9.46 6.60
CA TYR A 3 -2.75 -8.40 7.22
C TYR A 3 -2.21 -8.80 8.59
N ARG A 4 -3.08 -9.39 9.44
CA ARG A 4 -2.70 -9.86 10.78
C ARG A 4 -1.54 -10.84 10.76
N ALA A 5 -1.60 -11.83 9.86
CA ALA A 5 -0.54 -12.83 9.72
C ALA A 5 0.79 -12.23 9.24
N VAL A 6 0.72 -11.38 8.20
CA VAL A 6 1.92 -10.71 7.68
C VAL A 6 2.52 -9.76 8.72
N ASN A 7 1.69 -8.99 9.42
CA ASN A 7 2.16 -8.08 10.47
C ASN A 7 2.80 -8.84 11.64
N ALA A 8 2.21 -9.96 12.09
CA ALA A 8 2.77 -10.77 13.18
C ALA A 8 4.17 -11.33 12.84
N ILE A 9 4.43 -11.62 11.56
CA ILE A 9 5.72 -12.16 11.12
C ILE A 9 6.75 -11.03 10.91
N PHE A 10 6.34 -9.88 10.36
CA PHE A 10 7.26 -8.88 9.82
C PHE A 10 7.39 -7.60 10.67
N ALA A 11 6.49 -7.34 11.65
CA ALA A 11 6.49 -6.08 12.41
C ALA A 11 7.80 -5.87 13.21
N GLU A 12 8.41 -6.94 13.72
CA GLU A 12 9.57 -6.90 14.60
C GLU A 12 10.76 -7.64 13.99
N LEU A 13 11.21 -7.24 12.79
CA LEU A 13 12.42 -7.79 12.18
C LEU A 13 13.63 -6.94 12.54
N PRO A 14 14.58 -7.43 13.37
CA PRO A 14 15.72 -6.64 13.80
C PRO A 14 16.62 -6.14 12.65
N GLY A 15 16.71 -6.91 11.58
CA GLY A 15 17.48 -6.58 10.37
C GLY A 15 16.79 -5.65 9.39
N ALA A 16 15.51 -5.32 9.59
CA ALA A 16 14.81 -4.37 8.77
C ALA A 16 14.94 -2.95 9.32
N GLU A 17 15.19 -1.97 8.45
CA GLU A 17 15.11 -0.55 8.76
C GLU A 17 13.66 -0.09 8.73
N LEU A 18 12.93 -0.51 7.71
CA LEU A 18 11.51 -0.27 7.52
C LEU A 18 10.84 -1.50 6.93
N VAL A 19 9.58 -1.68 7.27
CA VAL A 19 8.69 -2.63 6.60
C VAL A 19 7.49 -1.86 6.07
N THR A 20 7.10 -2.14 4.83
CA THR A 20 5.85 -1.69 4.23
C THR A 20 4.97 -2.88 3.95
N TYR A 21 3.67 -2.69 4.17
CA TYR A 21 2.65 -3.69 3.88
C TYR A 21 1.88 -3.27 2.63
N LEU A 22 1.82 -4.18 1.68
CA LEU A 22 1.09 -4.02 0.45
C LEU A 22 -0.22 -4.79 0.56
N GLY A 23 -1.32 -4.10 0.46
CA GLY A 23 -2.61 -4.71 0.26
C GLY A 23 -2.78 -5.18 -1.19
N PRO A 24 -3.92 -5.81 -1.50
CA PRO A 24 -4.17 -6.30 -2.85
C PRO A 24 -4.15 -5.19 -3.89
N THR A 25 -3.64 -5.52 -5.07
CA THR A 25 -3.64 -4.64 -6.23
C THR A 25 -4.85 -4.98 -7.11
N TYR A 26 -5.61 -3.97 -7.49
CA TYR A 26 -6.84 -4.15 -8.26
C TYR A 26 -6.84 -3.33 -9.53
N LEU A 27 -7.47 -3.89 -10.56
CA LEU A 27 -7.87 -3.13 -11.73
C LEU A 27 -9.28 -2.58 -11.48
N ARG A 28 -9.41 -1.26 -11.31
CA ARG A 28 -10.65 -0.58 -10.97
C ARG A 28 -11.08 0.40 -12.04
N TYR A 29 -12.39 0.63 -12.15
CA TYR A 29 -12.93 1.69 -12.98
C TYR A 29 -12.69 3.03 -12.27
N CYS A 30 -11.94 3.91 -12.92
CA CYS A 30 -11.48 5.17 -12.33
C CYS A 30 -11.63 6.33 -13.31
N GLY A 31 -11.96 7.52 -12.82
CA GLY A 31 -12.12 8.72 -13.65
C GLY A 31 -12.24 10.01 -12.86
N ASP A 32 -12.17 11.14 -13.57
CA ASP A 32 -12.43 12.48 -13.04
C ASP A 32 -13.94 12.75 -12.78
N SER A 33 -14.78 11.82 -13.19
CA SER A 33 -16.23 11.86 -13.08
C SER A 33 -16.77 10.46 -12.75
N PRO A 34 -17.93 10.34 -12.07
CA PRO A 34 -18.52 9.04 -11.74
C PRO A 34 -19.01 8.26 -12.96
N VAL A 35 -19.22 8.94 -14.09
CA VAL A 35 -19.76 8.32 -15.32
C VAL A 35 -18.74 8.22 -16.46
N ARG A 36 -17.57 8.77 -16.27
CA ARG A 36 -16.47 8.78 -17.27
C ARG A 36 -15.21 8.24 -16.62
N GLY A 37 -14.62 7.21 -17.20
CA GLY A 37 -13.40 6.63 -16.68
C GLY A 37 -12.94 5.42 -17.48
N MET A 38 -11.85 4.85 -17.04
CA MET A 38 -11.30 3.62 -17.60
C MET A 38 -10.72 2.74 -16.49
N ARG A 39 -10.33 1.53 -16.83
CA ARG A 39 -9.68 0.63 -15.87
C ARG A 39 -8.27 1.11 -15.59
N ARG A 40 -7.96 1.30 -14.32
CA ARG A 40 -6.66 1.73 -13.80
C ARG A 40 -6.18 0.79 -12.71
N THR A 41 -4.87 0.65 -12.61
CA THR A 41 -4.23 -0.15 -11.55
C THR A 41 -4.24 0.64 -10.24
N VAL A 42 -4.99 0.15 -9.26
CA VAL A 42 -5.06 0.71 -7.91
C VAL A 42 -4.28 -0.19 -6.96
N ARG A 43 -3.28 0.37 -6.29
CA ARG A 43 -2.47 -0.29 -5.28
C ARG A 43 -2.85 0.19 -3.89
N GLN A 44 -2.97 -0.75 -2.95
CA GLN A 44 -3.22 -0.43 -1.56
C GLN A 44 -1.92 -0.51 -0.77
N VAL A 45 -1.57 0.57 -0.06
CA VAL A 45 -0.27 0.74 0.58
C VAL A 45 -0.41 1.38 1.98
N ASP A 46 0.67 1.32 2.75
CA ASP A 46 0.82 2.06 4.01
C ASP A 46 1.67 3.33 3.84
N LEU A 47 1.97 3.96 4.98
CA LEU A 47 2.78 5.18 5.03
C LEU A 47 4.26 4.96 4.71
N ASN A 48 4.78 3.76 4.97
CA ASN A 48 6.18 3.42 4.73
C ASN A 48 6.50 3.16 3.26
N TYR A 49 5.48 2.88 2.45
CA TYR A 49 5.60 2.51 1.05
C TYR A 49 6.50 3.49 0.26
N TRP A 50 6.27 4.79 0.41
CA TRP A 50 6.98 5.85 -0.31
C TRP A 50 8.48 5.87 0.01
N ARG A 51 8.84 5.58 1.26
CA ARG A 51 10.23 5.53 1.72
C ARG A 51 10.93 4.23 1.32
N VAL A 52 10.23 3.09 1.40
CA VAL A 52 10.80 1.78 1.05
C VAL A 52 11.11 1.70 -0.44
N TYR A 53 10.26 2.28 -1.30
CA TYR A 53 10.45 2.28 -2.74
C TYR A 53 11.12 3.54 -3.30
N ASP A 54 11.41 4.53 -2.45
CA ASP A 54 12.01 5.82 -2.83
C ASP A 54 11.27 6.50 -3.99
N ILE A 55 9.92 6.51 -3.89
CA ILE A 55 9.07 7.10 -4.94
C ILE A 55 8.85 8.59 -4.62
N PRO A 56 9.35 9.52 -5.46
CA PRO A 56 9.23 10.93 -5.21
C PRO A 56 7.82 11.44 -5.46
N LEU A 57 7.31 12.27 -4.56
CA LEU A 57 6.10 13.06 -4.75
C LEU A 57 6.45 14.34 -5.52
N CYS A 58 5.67 14.67 -6.53
CA CYS A 58 5.85 15.87 -7.36
C CYS A 58 4.74 16.92 -7.17
N GLY A 59 3.72 16.59 -6.36
CA GLY A 59 2.64 17.51 -5.99
C GLY A 59 1.97 17.06 -4.70
N GLY A 60 1.85 17.93 -3.71
CA GLY A 60 1.29 17.60 -2.38
C GLY A 60 2.07 16.53 -1.62
N PRO A 61 1.65 16.20 -0.38
CA PRO A 61 2.18 15.08 0.40
C PRO A 61 1.52 13.75 -0.03
N SER A 62 2.00 12.63 0.54
CA SER A 62 1.18 11.41 0.59
C SER A 62 0.04 11.58 1.61
N PHE A 63 -0.79 10.56 1.80
CA PHE A 63 -1.77 10.60 2.90
C PHE A 63 -1.07 10.60 4.27
N SER A 64 -1.69 11.29 5.23
CA SER A 64 -1.15 11.43 6.59
C SER A 64 -1.51 10.23 7.47
N THR A 65 -0.87 10.15 8.65
CA THR A 65 -1.20 9.14 9.66
C THR A 65 -2.66 9.26 10.09
N GLU A 66 -3.16 10.49 10.30
CA GLU A 66 -4.55 10.73 10.69
C GLU A 66 -5.54 10.31 9.59
N GLU A 67 -5.19 10.51 8.33
CA GLU A 67 -6.00 10.06 7.20
C GLU A 67 -6.00 8.53 7.07
N PHE A 68 -4.84 7.92 7.32
CA PHE A 68 -4.69 6.47 7.31
C PHE A 68 -5.48 5.82 8.44
N ASP A 69 -5.31 6.28 9.69
CA ASP A 69 -5.96 5.72 10.88
C ASP A 69 -7.49 5.96 10.88
N ALA A 70 -7.90 7.12 10.37
CA ALA A 70 -9.32 7.45 10.22
C ALA A 70 -9.98 6.81 8.98
N CYS A 71 -9.27 5.96 8.24
CA CYS A 71 -9.75 5.28 7.03
C CYS A 71 -10.36 6.28 6.01
N ARG A 72 -9.70 7.44 5.81
CA ARG A 72 -10.22 8.50 4.94
C ARG A 72 -10.17 8.09 3.47
N ASP A 73 -11.18 8.55 2.74
CA ASP A 73 -11.29 8.34 1.29
C ASP A 73 -10.31 9.27 0.53
N VAL A 74 -9.02 8.96 0.59
CA VAL A 74 -7.94 9.69 -0.05
C VAL A 74 -7.20 8.83 -1.07
N VAL A 75 -6.53 9.50 -2.02
CA VAL A 75 -5.76 8.84 -3.08
C VAL A 75 -4.55 9.69 -3.46
N VAL A 76 -3.44 9.02 -3.75
CA VAL A 76 -2.30 9.58 -4.49
C VAL A 76 -2.39 9.05 -5.92
N ILE A 77 -2.13 9.89 -6.92
CA ILE A 77 -2.20 9.53 -8.35
C ILE A 77 -0.86 9.78 -9.04
N GLY A 78 -0.61 9.09 -10.15
CA GLY A 78 0.56 9.32 -10.99
C GLY A 78 0.52 10.67 -11.72
N GLU A 79 1.68 11.24 -12.04
CA GLU A 79 1.82 12.54 -12.69
C GLU A 79 1.15 12.56 -14.07
N GLN A 80 1.28 11.47 -14.84
CA GLN A 80 0.61 11.36 -16.13
C GLN A 80 -0.91 11.44 -15.97
N LEU A 81 -1.45 10.71 -15.00
CA LEU A 81 -2.89 10.69 -14.72
C LEU A 81 -3.39 12.07 -14.26
N ALA A 82 -2.61 12.77 -13.42
CA ALA A 82 -2.92 14.13 -12.98
C ALA A 82 -2.99 15.10 -14.17
N ARG A 83 -2.04 15.00 -15.11
CA ARG A 83 -2.04 15.81 -16.34
C ARG A 83 -3.22 15.49 -17.26
N GLU A 84 -3.52 14.20 -17.46
CA GLU A 84 -4.64 13.77 -18.31
C GLU A 84 -6.00 14.25 -17.79
N ALA A 85 -6.22 14.18 -16.47
CA ALA A 85 -7.52 14.46 -15.88
C ALA A 85 -7.71 15.93 -15.47
N PHE A 86 -6.62 16.63 -15.07
CA PHE A 86 -6.70 17.96 -14.44
C PHE A 86 -5.75 19.00 -15.05
N GLY A 87 -4.92 18.60 -16.00
CA GLY A 87 -3.97 19.49 -16.70
C GLY A 87 -2.61 19.61 -16.01
N SER A 88 -2.51 19.49 -14.68
CA SER A 88 -1.24 19.49 -13.94
C SER A 88 -1.35 18.76 -12.60
N ALA A 89 -0.20 18.50 -11.99
CA ALA A 89 -0.13 17.92 -10.64
C ALA A 89 -0.78 18.85 -9.59
N GLU A 90 -0.48 20.14 -9.65
CA GLU A 90 -1.00 21.14 -8.71
C GLU A 90 -2.52 21.30 -8.84
N ALA A 91 -3.03 21.28 -10.07
CA ALA A 91 -4.47 21.39 -10.33
C ALA A 91 -5.26 20.17 -9.83
N ALA A 92 -4.61 19.01 -9.71
CA ALA A 92 -5.21 17.77 -9.23
C ALA A 92 -5.40 17.75 -7.70
N ILE A 93 -4.50 18.40 -6.94
CA ILE A 93 -4.54 18.37 -5.48
C ILE A 93 -5.86 18.92 -4.94
N GLY A 94 -6.47 18.19 -4.00
CA GLY A 94 -7.75 18.53 -3.37
C GLY A 94 -8.97 18.23 -4.23
N LYS A 95 -8.80 17.86 -5.49
CA LYS A 95 -9.91 17.42 -6.36
C LYS A 95 -10.34 16.00 -6.02
N ASN A 96 -11.55 15.64 -6.45
CA ASN A 96 -12.04 14.28 -6.36
C ASN A 96 -11.67 13.49 -7.61
N TYR A 97 -11.18 12.26 -7.39
CA TYR A 97 -11.03 11.25 -8.42
C TYR A 97 -11.88 10.04 -8.02
N PHE A 98 -12.63 9.49 -8.95
CA PHE A 98 -13.60 8.43 -8.65
C PHE A 98 -12.95 7.07 -8.84
N VAL A 99 -13.05 6.21 -7.83
CA VAL A 99 -12.62 4.82 -7.87
C VAL A 99 -13.85 3.94 -7.58
N ASN A 100 -14.23 3.10 -8.53
CA ASN A 100 -15.47 2.33 -8.47
C ASN A 100 -16.69 3.22 -8.11
N PHE A 101 -16.83 4.35 -8.81
CA PHE A 101 -17.92 5.33 -8.66
C PHE A 101 -17.95 6.08 -7.32
N ARG A 102 -16.96 5.86 -6.45
CA ARG A 102 -16.84 6.57 -5.16
C ARG A 102 -15.76 7.64 -5.25
N PRO A 103 -16.05 8.87 -4.79
CA PRO A 103 -15.06 9.93 -4.80
C PRO A 103 -13.98 9.67 -3.77
N LYS A 104 -12.72 9.86 -4.19
CA LYS A 104 -11.54 9.87 -3.34
C LYS A 104 -10.85 11.22 -3.51
N ARG A 105 -10.51 11.90 -2.44
CA ARG A 105 -9.81 13.18 -2.51
C ARG A 105 -8.34 12.96 -2.86
N ILE A 106 -7.85 13.60 -3.91
CA ILE A 106 -6.43 13.59 -4.28
C ILE A 106 -5.66 14.40 -3.25
N VAL A 107 -4.74 13.74 -2.53
CA VAL A 107 -3.87 14.40 -1.54
C VAL A 107 -2.46 14.61 -2.06
N GLY A 108 -2.01 13.77 -3.00
CA GLY A 108 -0.69 13.87 -3.59
C GLY A 108 -0.63 13.38 -5.02
N VAL A 109 0.43 13.78 -5.69
CA VAL A 109 0.80 13.31 -7.03
C VAL A 109 2.25 12.82 -6.97
N THR A 110 2.49 11.63 -7.49
CA THR A 110 3.82 11.02 -7.54
C THR A 110 4.35 10.94 -8.97
N LYS A 111 5.65 10.84 -9.13
CA LYS A 111 6.25 10.47 -10.42
C LYS A 111 5.72 9.13 -10.88
N ASP A 112 5.57 8.97 -12.19
CA ASP A 112 5.09 7.72 -12.76
C ASP A 112 6.09 6.59 -12.50
N VAL A 113 5.58 5.46 -12.03
CA VAL A 113 6.36 4.26 -11.78
C VAL A 113 6.24 3.35 -13.00
N SER A 114 7.35 2.84 -13.49
CA SER A 114 7.35 1.91 -14.62
C SER A 114 6.62 0.60 -14.27
N SER A 115 5.80 0.11 -15.19
CA SER A 115 5.11 -1.18 -15.06
C SER A 115 6.06 -2.40 -14.97
N LEU A 116 7.33 -2.22 -15.28
CA LEU A 116 8.37 -3.24 -15.08
C LEU A 116 8.67 -3.48 -13.59
N PHE A 117 8.40 -2.50 -12.72
CA PHE A 117 8.55 -2.63 -11.28
C PHE A 117 7.25 -3.14 -10.63
N THR A 118 6.95 -4.42 -10.82
CA THR A 118 5.66 -5.03 -10.46
C THR A 118 5.20 -4.74 -9.03
N PHE A 119 6.13 -4.74 -8.05
CA PHE A 119 5.80 -4.49 -6.64
C PHE A 119 5.65 -3.00 -6.29
N ALA A 120 6.16 -2.11 -7.12
CA ALA A 120 6.03 -0.66 -6.92
C ALA A 120 5.00 -0.03 -7.87
N TYR A 121 4.64 -0.70 -8.96
CA TYR A 121 3.77 -0.14 -9.97
C TYR A 121 2.35 0.06 -9.48
N GLY A 122 1.80 1.21 -9.78
CA GLY A 122 0.41 1.60 -9.67
C GLY A 122 0.17 2.85 -10.50
N GLU A 123 -1.07 3.13 -10.83
CA GLU A 123 -1.50 4.42 -11.39
C GLU A 123 -2.17 5.27 -10.31
N LEU A 124 -2.72 4.57 -9.29
CA LEU A 124 -3.31 5.16 -8.09
C LEU A 124 -2.85 4.37 -6.86
N TRP A 125 -2.62 5.07 -5.76
CA TRP A 125 -2.27 4.49 -4.48
C TRP A 125 -3.24 4.96 -3.41
N MET A 126 -3.79 4.02 -2.65
CA MET A 126 -4.76 4.28 -1.59
C MET A 126 -4.29 3.66 -0.28
N PRO A 127 -4.65 4.24 0.88
CA PRO A 127 -4.43 3.57 2.15
C PRO A 127 -5.11 2.21 2.18
N TYR A 128 -4.44 1.15 2.59
CA TYR A 128 -5.10 -0.14 2.77
C TYR A 128 -6.05 -0.15 3.98
N SER A 129 -5.96 0.83 4.87
CA SER A 129 -6.90 1.02 5.98
C SER A 129 -8.32 1.39 5.54
N THR A 130 -8.53 1.80 4.29
CA THR A 130 -9.86 2.09 3.77
C THR A 130 -10.75 0.83 3.75
N ARG A 131 -12.07 1.00 3.82
CA ARG A 131 -13.06 -0.10 3.90
C ARG A 131 -12.98 -1.13 2.76
N ASP A 132 -12.33 -0.77 1.66
CA ASP A 132 -12.18 -1.65 0.49
C ASP A 132 -10.98 -2.60 0.61
N SER A 133 -10.21 -2.55 1.71
CA SER A 133 -8.93 -3.25 1.85
C SER A 133 -8.99 -4.69 2.36
N GLY A 134 -10.15 -5.14 2.86
CA GLY A 134 -10.26 -6.50 3.42
C GLY A 134 -9.52 -6.69 4.76
N LEU A 135 -9.15 -5.61 5.49
CA LEU A 135 -8.49 -5.67 6.79
C LEU A 135 -9.29 -6.43 7.87
N GLY A 136 -10.62 -6.55 7.70
CA GLY A 136 -11.51 -7.23 8.61
C GLY A 136 -11.53 -8.76 8.48
N SER A 137 -10.71 -9.36 7.65
CA SER A 137 -10.61 -10.81 7.54
C SER A 137 -9.97 -11.40 8.80
N GLU A 138 -10.73 -12.14 9.59
CA GLU A 138 -10.24 -12.81 10.81
C GLU A 138 -9.35 -14.02 10.49
N GLY A 139 -9.35 -14.51 9.25
CA GLY A 139 -8.58 -15.67 8.83
C GLY A 139 -7.11 -15.36 8.49
N LEU A 140 -6.34 -16.42 8.26
CA LEU A 140 -4.94 -16.34 7.84
C LEU A 140 -4.80 -16.05 6.33
N ARG A 141 -5.86 -16.27 5.56
CA ARG A 141 -5.88 -16.08 4.10
C ARG A 141 -6.10 -14.61 3.75
N GLY A 142 -5.40 -14.17 2.72
CA GLY A 142 -5.53 -12.82 2.17
C GLY A 142 -4.38 -12.52 1.20
N ASP A 143 -4.40 -11.33 0.64
CA ASP A 143 -3.51 -10.91 -0.45
C ASP A 143 -2.52 -9.83 0.01
N PHE A 144 -2.22 -9.78 1.31
CA PHE A 144 -1.19 -8.88 1.84
C PHE A 144 0.20 -9.47 1.66
N GLU A 145 1.13 -8.60 1.34
CA GLU A 145 2.55 -8.83 1.20
C GLU A 145 3.32 -7.85 2.10
N ALA A 146 4.53 -8.23 2.52
CA ALA A 146 5.44 -7.33 3.21
C ALA A 146 6.72 -7.16 2.39
N VAL A 147 7.24 -5.94 2.37
CA VAL A 147 8.53 -5.61 1.79
C VAL A 147 9.37 -4.89 2.83
N ALA A 148 10.57 -5.40 3.08
CA ALA A 148 11.48 -4.86 4.07
C ALA A 148 12.67 -4.14 3.40
N LEU A 149 12.91 -2.90 3.83
CA LEU A 149 14.16 -2.21 3.59
C LEU A 149 15.19 -2.70 4.62
N VAL A 150 16.27 -3.28 4.14
CA VAL A 150 17.28 -3.91 4.99
C VAL A 150 18.22 -2.85 5.57
N LYS A 151 18.54 -2.94 6.86
CA LYS A 151 19.54 -2.08 7.49
C LYS A 151 20.90 -2.21 6.82
N PRO A 152 21.69 -1.11 6.71
CA PRO A 152 23.07 -1.20 6.24
C PRO A 152 23.87 -2.23 7.06
N GLY A 153 24.62 -3.08 6.36
CA GLY A 153 25.44 -4.12 6.97
C GLY A 153 24.73 -5.43 7.31
N VAL A 154 23.41 -5.49 7.19
CA VAL A 154 22.66 -6.76 7.34
C VAL A 154 22.64 -7.49 6.00
N GLY A 155 23.13 -8.72 5.99
CA GLY A 155 23.10 -9.57 4.80
C GLY A 155 21.74 -10.19 4.55
N ARG A 156 21.48 -10.55 3.29
CA ARG A 156 20.22 -11.21 2.87
C ARG A 156 19.94 -12.49 3.67
N GLU A 157 20.95 -13.32 3.90
CA GLU A 157 20.81 -14.58 4.61
C GLU A 157 20.43 -14.37 6.09
N GLU A 158 20.98 -13.33 6.70
CA GLU A 158 20.64 -12.96 8.07
C GLU A 158 19.16 -12.51 8.18
N LEU A 159 18.71 -11.66 7.27
CA LEU A 159 17.30 -11.24 7.24
C LEU A 159 16.37 -12.43 7.00
N LYS A 160 16.74 -13.33 6.09
CA LYS A 160 16.00 -14.57 5.81
C LYS A 160 15.86 -15.42 7.06
N ARG A 161 16.96 -15.62 7.82
CA ARG A 161 16.95 -16.38 9.07
C ARG A 161 16.01 -15.74 10.11
N GLN A 162 16.00 -14.42 10.21
CA GLN A 162 15.10 -13.70 11.13
C GLN A 162 13.62 -13.88 10.73
N ILE A 163 13.31 -13.84 9.44
CA ILE A 163 11.96 -14.13 8.94
C ILE A 163 11.55 -15.56 9.25
N GLU A 164 12.42 -16.53 9.03
CA GLU A 164 12.16 -17.95 9.33
C GLU A 164 11.91 -18.16 10.84
N GLN A 165 12.66 -17.49 11.70
CA GLN A 165 12.45 -17.54 13.15
C GLN A 165 11.11 -16.89 13.56
N SER A 166 10.75 -15.76 12.96
CA SER A 166 9.45 -15.11 13.22
C SER A 166 8.29 -15.99 12.75
N LEU A 167 8.44 -16.63 11.60
CA LEU A 167 7.44 -17.55 11.05
C LEU A 167 7.28 -18.79 11.94
N ALA A 168 8.38 -19.35 12.47
CA ALA A 168 8.32 -20.47 13.40
C ALA A 168 7.54 -20.12 14.66
N ARG A 169 7.84 -18.97 15.28
CA ARG A 169 7.08 -18.47 16.46
C ARG A 169 5.60 -18.25 16.15
N PHE A 170 5.30 -17.70 14.99
CA PHE A 170 3.91 -17.50 14.56
C PHE A 170 3.16 -18.84 14.42
N ASN A 171 3.81 -19.87 13.87
CA ASN A 171 3.23 -21.20 13.75
C ASN A 171 3.01 -21.88 15.12
N GLU A 172 3.92 -21.70 16.08
CA GLU A 172 3.74 -22.19 17.45
C GLU A 172 2.48 -21.61 18.10
N ILE A 173 2.28 -20.29 17.96
CA ILE A 173 1.09 -19.61 18.46
C ILE A 173 -0.19 -20.18 17.81
N LEU A 174 -0.18 -20.44 16.50
CA LEU A 174 -1.34 -21.01 15.82
C LEU A 174 -1.71 -22.41 16.32
N VAL A 175 -0.71 -23.24 16.59
CA VAL A 175 -0.94 -24.60 17.14
C VAL A 175 -1.56 -24.52 18.52
N GLU A 176 -1.17 -23.57 19.37
CA GLU A 176 -1.78 -23.36 20.68
C GLU A 176 -3.27 -22.98 20.58
N TYR A 177 -3.62 -22.12 19.61
CA TYR A 177 -5.02 -21.71 19.39
C TYR A 177 -5.91 -22.78 18.75
N GLU A 178 -5.35 -23.74 18.03
CA GLU A 178 -6.13 -24.87 17.45
C GLU A 178 -6.39 -26.00 18.48
N LEU A 179 -5.73 -25.96 19.65
CA LEU A 179 -5.86 -26.95 20.71
C LEU A 179 -6.84 -26.52 21.85
N GLU A 180 -7.34 -25.27 21.79
CA GLU A 180 -8.41 -24.76 22.67
C GLU A 180 -9.79 -24.88 21.99
#